data_bd0b6c4f6a740a1a05ed106d6db7ba33
#
_entry.id   bd0b6c4f6a740a1a05ed106d6db7ba33
#
_cell.length_a   1.000
_cell.length_b   1.000
_cell.length_c   1.000
_cell.angle_alpha   90.00
_cell.angle_beta   90.00
_cell.angle_gamma   90.00
#
_symmetry.space_group_name_H-M   'P 1'
#
loop_
_entity.id
_entity.type
_entity.pdbx_description
1 polymer ?
#
loop_
_entity_poly.entity_id
_entity_poly.type
_entity_poly.pdbx_seq_one_letter_code
_entity_poly.pdbx_strand_id
1 'polypeptide(L)'
;MNEKNQPTLRDSAAMRWTVLLFMAFAMFCSYIFMDILSPIKDLMQSTRGWDSTAFGTMQGSETFLNVFVFFLIFAGIILDKMGVRFTAVLSGVVMLIGATINWYAVTESFMQSSLQTWFTENLNYIPGFDELGISPFYLGMPASAKFAAVGFMIFGCGVEMAGITVSRGI
;
A
#
# COMPACT_ATOMS: atom_id res chain seq x y z
N MET A 1 33.87 29.82 -9.50
CA MET A 1 33.57 28.50 -10.03
C MET A 1 32.10 28.50 -10.42
N ASN A 2 31.79 28.29 -11.71
CA ASN A 2 30.44 28.47 -12.29
C ASN A 2 29.51 27.31 -11.90
N GLU A 3 28.59 27.52 -10.97
CA GLU A 3 27.50 26.58 -10.62
C GLU A 3 26.38 26.49 -11.67
N LYS A 4 26.52 27.15 -12.83
CA LYS A 4 25.43 27.37 -13.78
C LYS A 4 25.25 26.29 -14.87
N ASN A 5 25.99 25.19 -14.89
CA ASN A 5 25.91 24.20 -15.99
C ASN A 5 25.79 22.75 -15.53
N GLN A 6 25.04 22.47 -14.47
CA GLN A 6 24.59 21.10 -14.28
C GLN A 6 23.38 20.86 -15.16
N PRO A 7 23.41 19.88 -16.09
CA PRO A 7 22.26 19.56 -16.93
C PRO A 7 21.08 19.18 -16.04
N THR A 8 19.98 19.88 -16.17
CA THR A 8 18.74 19.54 -15.46
C THR A 8 18.04 18.37 -16.16
N LEU A 9 17.16 17.67 -15.45
CA LEU A 9 16.32 16.60 -16.05
C LEU A 9 15.57 17.07 -17.31
N ARG A 10 15.34 18.38 -17.45
CA ARG A 10 14.71 18.99 -18.63
C ARG A 10 15.61 19.04 -19.86
N ASP A 11 16.92 19.02 -19.67
CA ASP A 11 17.87 19.27 -20.76
C ASP A 11 18.24 17.98 -21.53
N SER A 12 17.96 16.80 -20.97
CA SER A 12 18.29 15.51 -21.61
C SER A 12 17.06 14.62 -21.77
N ALA A 13 16.67 14.34 -23.02
CA ALA A 13 15.60 13.39 -23.33
C ALA A 13 15.89 11.99 -22.77
N ALA A 14 17.14 11.53 -22.85
CA ALA A 14 17.55 10.24 -22.31
C ALA A 14 17.32 10.15 -20.82
N MET A 15 17.62 11.20 -20.06
CA MET A 15 17.45 11.24 -18.61
C MET A 15 15.97 11.20 -18.20
N ARG A 16 15.10 11.90 -18.95
CA ARG A 16 13.64 11.83 -18.76
C ARG A 16 13.10 10.43 -18.98
N TRP A 17 13.48 9.78 -20.08
CA TRP A 17 13.06 8.42 -20.39
C TRP A 17 13.58 7.40 -19.36
N THR A 18 14.80 7.57 -18.88
CA THR A 18 15.35 6.71 -17.83
C THR A 18 14.54 6.81 -16.54
N VAL A 19 14.25 8.02 -16.08
CA VAL A 19 13.43 8.23 -14.86
C VAL A 19 12.02 7.66 -15.05
N LEU A 20 11.40 7.91 -16.20
CA LEU A 20 10.08 7.37 -16.53
C LEU A 20 10.06 5.83 -16.48
N LEU A 21 11.07 5.18 -17.07
CA LEU A 21 11.19 3.71 -17.06
C LEU A 21 11.34 3.16 -15.64
N PHE A 22 12.18 3.79 -14.80
CA PHE A 22 12.33 3.35 -13.41
C PHE A 22 11.03 3.52 -12.62
N MET A 23 10.32 4.62 -12.81
CA MET A 23 9.04 4.84 -12.12
C MET A 23 7.96 3.87 -12.62
N ALA A 24 7.88 3.65 -13.94
CA ALA A 24 6.96 2.67 -14.51
C ALA A 24 7.26 1.25 -14.02
N PHE A 25 8.55 0.89 -13.91
CA PHE A 25 8.96 -0.39 -13.36
C PHE A 25 8.60 -0.55 -11.88
N ALA A 26 8.77 0.49 -11.08
CA ALA A 26 8.36 0.48 -9.67
C ALA A 26 6.83 0.29 -9.52
N MET A 27 6.04 0.98 -10.35
CA MET A 27 4.59 0.79 -10.42
C MET A 27 4.22 -0.64 -10.83
N PHE A 28 4.87 -1.17 -11.86
CA PHE A 28 4.68 -2.56 -12.30
C PHE A 28 4.95 -3.57 -11.16
N CYS A 29 6.04 -3.41 -10.43
CA CYS A 29 6.36 -4.25 -9.27
C CYS A 29 5.30 -4.12 -8.17
N SER A 30 4.75 -2.93 -7.96
CA SER A 30 3.71 -2.70 -6.96
C SER A 30 2.43 -3.46 -7.31
N TYR A 31 1.99 -3.42 -8.57
CA TYR A 31 0.83 -4.19 -9.02
C TYR A 31 1.05 -5.70 -8.95
N ILE A 32 2.26 -6.17 -9.31
CA ILE A 32 2.60 -7.60 -9.13
C ILE A 32 2.47 -7.99 -7.65
N PHE A 33 2.94 -7.16 -6.72
CA PHE A 33 2.84 -7.45 -5.29
C PHE A 33 1.38 -7.58 -4.83
N MET A 34 0.49 -6.77 -5.35
CA MET A 34 -0.94 -6.85 -5.05
C MET A 34 -1.58 -8.15 -5.58
N ASP A 35 -1.24 -8.54 -6.80
CA ASP A 35 -1.87 -9.66 -7.48
C ASP A 35 -1.24 -11.01 -7.14
N ILE A 36 0.03 -11.04 -6.70
CA ILE A 36 0.76 -12.29 -6.43
C ILE A 36 0.14 -13.13 -5.31
N LEU A 37 -0.68 -12.53 -4.46
CA LEU A 37 -1.40 -13.25 -3.40
C LEU A 37 -2.60 -14.04 -3.93
N SER A 38 -3.17 -13.67 -5.08
CA SER A 38 -4.36 -14.32 -5.62
C SER A 38 -4.18 -15.84 -5.86
N PRO A 39 -3.06 -16.31 -6.42
CA PRO A 39 -2.81 -17.75 -6.60
C PRO A 39 -2.62 -18.53 -5.30
N ILE A 40 -2.26 -17.87 -4.21
CA ILE A 40 -2.04 -18.54 -2.91
C ILE A 40 -3.25 -18.49 -1.96
N LYS A 41 -4.39 -18.04 -2.47
CA LYS A 41 -5.63 -17.92 -1.69
C LYS A 41 -6.01 -19.24 -0.99
N ASP A 42 -5.99 -20.36 -1.73
CA ASP A 42 -6.33 -21.66 -1.16
C ASP A 42 -5.34 -22.12 -0.09
N LEU A 43 -4.07 -21.77 -0.25
CA LEU A 43 -3.05 -22.02 0.77
C LEU A 43 -3.32 -21.18 2.02
N MET A 44 -3.67 -19.91 1.89
CA MET A 44 -4.01 -19.06 3.02
C MET A 44 -5.28 -19.54 3.74
N GLN A 45 -6.26 -20.02 2.99
CA GLN A 45 -7.46 -20.62 3.57
C GLN A 45 -7.14 -21.86 4.40
N SER A 46 -6.32 -22.77 3.89
CA SER A 46 -5.98 -24.02 4.57
C SER A 46 -5.02 -23.83 5.75
N THR A 47 -4.07 -22.87 5.67
CA THR A 47 -3.02 -22.70 6.68
C THR A 47 -3.32 -21.61 7.70
N ARG A 48 -4.08 -20.58 7.33
CA ARG A 48 -4.36 -19.39 8.18
C ARG A 48 -5.84 -19.16 8.43
N GLY A 49 -6.71 -19.99 7.85
CA GLY A 49 -8.16 -19.86 8.00
C GLY A 49 -8.76 -18.63 7.30
N TRP A 50 -8.08 -18.07 6.29
CA TRP A 50 -8.59 -16.96 5.53
C TRP A 50 -9.64 -17.46 4.54
N ASP A 51 -10.90 -17.26 4.87
CA ASP A 51 -11.98 -17.53 3.92
C ASP A 51 -11.96 -16.55 2.74
N SER A 52 -12.82 -16.80 1.76
CA SER A 52 -12.89 -15.95 0.55
C SER A 52 -13.25 -14.51 0.87
N THR A 53 -14.03 -14.28 1.94
CA THR A 53 -14.43 -12.94 2.37
C THR A 53 -13.26 -12.21 3.01
N ALA A 54 -12.54 -12.86 3.93
CA ALA A 54 -11.36 -12.29 4.58
C ALA A 54 -10.29 -11.93 3.54
N PHE A 55 -10.05 -12.83 2.58
CA PHE A 55 -9.09 -12.58 1.51
C PHE A 55 -9.50 -11.40 0.63
N GLY A 56 -10.76 -11.35 0.18
CA GLY A 56 -11.28 -10.26 -0.66
C GLY A 56 -11.30 -8.92 0.08
N THR A 57 -11.69 -8.92 1.37
CA THR A 57 -11.70 -7.71 2.20
C THR A 57 -10.29 -7.19 2.44
N MET A 58 -9.34 -8.10 2.75
CA MET A 58 -7.92 -7.74 2.91
C MET A 58 -7.37 -7.13 1.62
N GLN A 59 -7.62 -7.74 0.47
CA GLN A 59 -7.14 -7.24 -0.82
C GLN A 59 -7.81 -5.91 -1.19
N GLY A 60 -9.13 -5.77 -0.97
CA GLY A 60 -9.86 -4.52 -1.20
C GLY A 60 -9.48 -3.37 -0.26
N SER A 61 -8.86 -3.67 0.88
CA SER A 61 -8.46 -2.64 1.87
C SER A 61 -7.39 -1.67 1.35
N GLU A 62 -6.65 -2.05 0.29
CA GLU A 62 -5.64 -1.19 -0.34
C GLU A 62 -6.22 0.15 -0.82
N THR A 63 -7.44 0.12 -1.34
CA THR A 63 -8.11 1.32 -1.87
C THR A 63 -8.90 2.07 -0.81
N PHE A 64 -9.10 1.49 0.37
CA PHE A 64 -9.99 2.04 1.40
C PHE A 64 -9.60 3.45 1.81
N LEU A 65 -8.34 3.71 2.16
CA LEU A 65 -7.88 5.04 2.57
C LEU A 65 -7.92 6.04 1.41
N ASN A 66 -7.68 5.59 0.18
CA ASN A 66 -7.69 6.44 -0.99
C ASN A 66 -9.10 6.93 -1.33
N VAL A 67 -10.10 6.04 -1.21
CA VAL A 67 -11.50 6.34 -1.56
C VAL A 67 -12.22 7.03 -0.42
N PHE A 68 -12.15 6.51 0.81
CA PHE A 68 -12.99 6.97 1.93
C PHE A 68 -12.33 8.04 2.79
N VAL A 69 -11.00 8.10 2.85
CA VAL A 69 -10.26 9.13 3.60
C VAL A 69 -9.67 10.19 2.67
N PHE A 70 -9.90 10.07 1.36
CA PHE A 70 -9.40 11.01 0.34
C PHE A 70 -7.87 11.21 0.42
N PHE A 71 -7.14 10.14 0.70
CA PHE A 71 -5.69 10.19 0.88
C PHE A 71 -4.96 10.80 -0.34
N LEU A 72 -5.53 10.65 -1.54
CA LEU A 72 -5.03 11.23 -2.77
C LEU A 72 -4.84 12.76 -2.70
N ILE A 73 -5.74 13.45 -1.97
CA ILE A 73 -5.64 14.91 -1.76
C ILE A 73 -4.40 15.23 -0.91
N PHE A 74 -4.19 14.48 0.18
CA PHE A 74 -3.01 14.67 1.02
C PHE A 74 -1.71 14.36 0.27
N ALA A 75 -1.69 13.30 -0.53
CA ALA A 75 -0.55 12.95 -1.38
C ALA A 75 -0.25 14.07 -2.40
N GLY A 76 -1.28 14.68 -2.99
CA GLY A 76 -1.14 15.86 -3.87
C GLY A 76 -0.53 17.06 -3.15
N ILE A 77 -0.98 17.36 -1.93
CA ILE A 77 -0.43 18.46 -1.10
C ILE A 77 1.05 18.20 -0.76
N ILE A 78 1.41 16.96 -0.43
CA ILE A 78 2.80 16.56 -0.17
C ILE A 78 3.64 16.80 -1.42
N LEU A 79 3.16 16.35 -2.58
CA LEU A 79 3.85 16.52 -3.85
C LEU A 79 4.06 18.00 -4.21
N ASP A 80 3.05 18.84 -4.00
CA ASP A 80 3.12 20.28 -4.29
C ASP A 80 4.10 21.01 -3.37
N LYS A 81 4.16 20.62 -2.09
CA LYS A 81 5.04 21.28 -1.11
C LYS A 81 6.47 20.76 -1.10
N MET A 82 6.65 19.46 -1.27
CA MET A 82 7.94 18.79 -1.07
C MET A 82 8.60 18.34 -2.38
N GLY A 83 7.84 18.36 -3.47
CA GLY A 83 8.33 18.06 -4.81
C GLY A 83 8.42 16.58 -5.14
N VAL A 84 8.60 16.31 -6.44
CA VAL A 84 8.55 14.96 -7.05
C VAL A 84 9.56 14.00 -6.43
N ARG A 85 10.80 14.43 -6.17
CA ARG A 85 11.86 13.55 -5.65
C ARG A 85 11.54 13.04 -4.25
N PHE A 86 11.13 13.94 -3.37
CA PHE A 86 10.77 13.56 -2.00
C PHE A 86 9.57 12.62 -1.98
N THR A 87 8.52 12.95 -2.74
CA THR A 87 7.28 12.15 -2.78
C THR A 87 7.55 10.76 -3.36
N ALA A 88 8.41 10.63 -4.37
CA ALA A 88 8.81 9.32 -4.91
C ALA A 88 9.54 8.46 -3.87
N VAL A 89 10.49 9.03 -3.11
CA VAL A 89 11.18 8.28 -2.05
C VAL A 89 10.21 7.91 -0.92
N LEU A 90 9.37 8.84 -0.51
CA LEU A 90 8.38 8.62 0.53
C LEU A 90 7.39 7.50 0.13
N SER A 91 6.92 7.50 -1.11
CA SER A 91 6.04 6.44 -1.62
C SER A 91 6.69 5.05 -1.51
N GLY A 92 7.97 4.94 -1.90
CA GLY A 92 8.73 3.70 -1.77
C GLY A 92 8.88 3.23 -0.31
N VAL A 93 9.15 4.16 0.61
CA VAL A 93 9.24 3.84 2.05
C VAL A 93 7.89 3.35 2.59
N VAL A 94 6.80 4.03 2.23
CA VAL A 94 5.43 3.64 2.65
C VAL A 94 5.06 2.27 2.11
N MET A 95 5.39 1.97 0.84
CA MET A 95 5.18 0.64 0.25
C MET A 95 5.99 -0.44 0.99
N LEU A 96 7.26 -0.17 1.32
CA LEU A 96 8.09 -1.11 2.07
C LEU A 96 7.53 -1.41 3.47
N ILE A 97 7.02 -0.40 4.17
CA ILE A 97 6.36 -0.58 5.47
C ILE A 97 5.13 -1.47 5.31
N GLY A 98 4.25 -1.17 4.35
CA GLY A 98 3.05 -1.96 4.10
C GLY A 98 3.38 -3.41 3.73
N ALA A 99 4.36 -3.63 2.85
CA ALA A 99 4.83 -4.96 2.46
C ALA A 99 5.41 -5.75 3.64
N THR A 100 6.17 -5.08 4.52
CA THR A 100 6.75 -5.71 5.73
C THR A 100 5.66 -6.14 6.70
N ILE A 101 4.61 -5.32 6.87
CA ILE A 101 3.45 -5.67 7.70
C ILE A 101 2.75 -6.90 7.11
N ASN A 102 2.52 -6.94 5.80
CA ASN A 102 1.91 -8.08 5.13
C ASN A 102 2.74 -9.36 5.27
N TRP A 103 4.05 -9.25 5.10
CA TRP A 103 4.94 -10.38 5.31
C TRP A 103 4.88 -10.89 6.76
N TYR A 104 4.93 -9.98 7.74
CA TYR A 104 4.88 -10.36 9.16
C TYR A 104 3.54 -10.99 9.54
N ALA A 105 2.43 -10.52 8.97
CA ALA A 105 1.06 -11.03 9.24
C ALA A 105 0.90 -12.54 9.00
N VAL A 106 1.67 -13.12 8.09
CA VAL A 106 1.60 -14.54 7.74
C VAL A 106 2.66 -15.40 8.42
N THR A 107 3.54 -14.81 9.24
CA THR A 107 4.59 -15.54 9.96
C THR A 107 4.06 -16.23 11.21
N GLU A 108 4.76 -17.30 11.65
CA GLU A 108 4.47 -17.96 12.92
C GLU A 108 4.72 -17.01 14.12
N SER A 109 5.66 -16.09 13.98
CA SER A 109 5.95 -15.08 15.01
C SER A 109 4.75 -14.18 15.29
N PHE A 110 3.98 -13.82 14.27
CA PHE A 110 2.74 -13.07 14.45
C PHE A 110 1.70 -13.90 15.22
N MET A 111 1.53 -15.19 14.88
CA MET A 111 0.55 -16.08 15.49
C MET A 111 0.79 -16.31 16.99
N GLN A 112 2.03 -16.15 17.45
CA GLN A 112 2.42 -16.27 18.85
C GLN A 112 2.53 -14.92 19.57
N SER A 113 2.29 -13.82 18.87
CA SER A 113 2.46 -12.48 19.43
C SER A 113 1.20 -11.99 20.14
N SER A 114 1.38 -11.03 21.06
CA SER A 114 0.27 -10.30 21.69
C SER A 114 -0.57 -9.50 20.68
N LEU A 115 0.00 -9.17 19.53
CA LEU A 115 -0.71 -8.49 18.43
C LEU A 115 -1.84 -9.38 17.88
N GLN A 116 -1.62 -10.68 17.75
CA GLN A 116 -2.65 -11.61 17.29
C GLN A 116 -3.87 -11.59 18.22
N THR A 117 -3.65 -11.63 19.54
CA THR A 117 -4.74 -11.54 20.52
C THR A 117 -5.45 -10.20 20.43
N TRP A 118 -4.71 -9.11 20.35
CA TRP A 118 -5.27 -7.77 20.24
C TRP A 118 -6.14 -7.61 18.99
N PHE A 119 -5.69 -8.07 17.83
CA PHE A 119 -6.46 -8.00 16.58
C PHE A 119 -7.65 -8.97 16.56
N THR A 120 -7.61 -10.04 17.35
CA THR A 120 -8.77 -10.93 17.53
C THR A 120 -9.89 -10.23 18.27
N GLU A 121 -9.57 -9.54 19.35
CA GLU A 121 -10.53 -8.89 20.25
C GLU A 121 -11.01 -7.52 19.73
N ASN A 122 -10.12 -6.80 19.03
CA ASN A 122 -10.36 -5.45 18.57
C ASN A 122 -10.45 -5.39 17.03
N LEU A 123 -10.77 -4.22 16.51
CA LEU A 123 -10.87 -3.97 15.06
C LEU A 123 -11.87 -4.90 14.34
N ASN A 124 -13.03 -5.12 14.94
CA ASN A 124 -14.09 -5.87 14.28
C ASN A 124 -14.88 -5.02 13.28
N TYR A 125 -14.82 -3.69 13.40
CA TYR A 125 -15.45 -2.74 12.49
C TYR A 125 -14.81 -1.36 12.64
N ILE A 126 -15.04 -0.49 11.66
CA ILE A 126 -14.73 0.94 11.79
C ILE A 126 -16.06 1.66 12.01
N PRO A 127 -16.25 2.39 13.14
CA PRO A 127 -17.50 3.08 13.42
C PRO A 127 -17.96 3.96 12.25
N GLY A 128 -19.21 3.82 11.84
CA GLY A 128 -19.81 4.53 10.73
C GLY A 128 -19.62 3.90 9.35
N PHE A 129 -18.69 2.97 9.19
CA PHE A 129 -18.45 2.27 7.93
C PHE A 129 -19.06 0.87 7.90
N ASP A 130 -19.26 0.26 9.03
CA ASP A 130 -19.97 -1.02 9.20
C ASP A 130 -21.46 -0.90 8.84
N GLU A 131 -22.13 0.17 9.24
CA GLU A 131 -23.52 0.45 8.90
C GLU A 131 -23.72 0.63 7.38
N LEU A 132 -22.68 1.10 6.69
CA LEU A 132 -22.69 1.26 5.22
C LEU A 132 -22.27 -0.03 4.48
N GLY A 133 -21.87 -1.09 5.20
CA GLY A 133 -21.41 -2.34 4.61
C GLY A 133 -20.06 -2.25 3.87
N ILE A 134 -19.26 -1.22 4.15
CA ILE A 134 -17.98 -0.95 3.48
C ILE A 134 -16.79 -0.98 4.44
N SER A 135 -16.97 -1.49 5.65
CA SER A 135 -15.86 -1.65 6.60
C SER A 135 -14.84 -2.68 6.07
N PRO A 136 -13.54 -2.35 6.11
CA PRO A 136 -12.47 -3.29 5.75
C PRO A 136 -12.24 -4.35 6.84
N PHE A 137 -13.02 -4.33 7.92
CA PHE A 137 -12.99 -5.29 9.00
C PHE A 137 -14.40 -5.74 9.32
N TYR A 138 -14.54 -7.01 9.75
CA TYR A 138 -15.80 -7.59 10.17
C TYR A 138 -15.60 -8.58 11.33
N LEU A 139 -16.69 -8.81 12.07
CA LEU A 139 -16.67 -9.73 13.19
C LEU A 139 -16.39 -11.17 12.72
N GLY A 140 -15.36 -11.79 13.28
CA GLY A 140 -14.93 -13.14 12.90
C GLY A 140 -13.85 -13.19 11.83
N MET A 141 -13.39 -12.05 11.30
CA MET A 141 -12.23 -12.00 10.42
C MET A 141 -10.97 -12.45 11.17
N PRO A 142 -10.15 -13.36 10.60
CA PRO A 142 -8.90 -13.80 11.23
C PRO A 142 -7.97 -12.63 11.55
N ALA A 143 -7.33 -12.65 12.73
CA ALA A 143 -6.45 -11.57 13.18
C ALA A 143 -5.29 -11.28 12.21
N SER A 144 -4.71 -12.33 11.62
CA SER A 144 -3.67 -12.19 10.61
C SER A 144 -4.18 -11.50 9.32
N ALA A 145 -5.42 -11.76 8.92
CA ALA A 145 -6.04 -11.10 7.79
C ALA A 145 -6.35 -9.63 8.09
N LYS A 146 -6.81 -9.29 9.32
CA LYS A 146 -6.99 -7.91 9.76
C LYS A 146 -5.67 -7.14 9.75
N PHE A 147 -4.61 -7.75 10.28
CA PHE A 147 -3.29 -7.12 10.30
C PHE A 147 -2.73 -6.94 8.89
N ALA A 148 -2.91 -7.94 8.02
CA ALA A 148 -2.55 -7.82 6.61
C ALA A 148 -3.36 -6.74 5.90
N ALA A 149 -4.66 -6.58 6.20
CA ALA A 149 -5.47 -5.50 5.64
C ALA A 149 -4.92 -4.12 5.99
N VAL A 150 -4.45 -3.91 7.22
CA VAL A 150 -3.74 -2.66 7.60
C VAL A 150 -2.47 -2.47 6.76
N GLY A 151 -1.70 -3.53 6.55
CA GLY A 151 -0.53 -3.50 5.67
C GLY A 151 -0.87 -3.11 4.23
N PHE A 152 -1.97 -3.66 3.68
CA PHE A 152 -2.46 -3.31 2.34
C PHE A 152 -2.95 -1.88 2.24
N MET A 153 -3.62 -1.34 3.26
CA MET A 153 -4.00 0.07 3.31
C MET A 153 -2.79 0.99 3.20
N ILE A 154 -1.74 0.70 4.00
CA ILE A 154 -0.50 1.47 3.98
C ILE A 154 0.21 1.32 2.64
N PHE A 155 0.28 0.09 2.11
CA PHE A 155 0.88 -0.19 0.81
C PHE A 155 0.17 0.57 -0.31
N GLY A 156 -1.17 0.54 -0.34
CA GLY A 156 -2.00 1.27 -1.31
C GLY A 156 -1.77 2.78 -1.28
N CYS A 157 -1.61 3.38 -0.10
CA CYS A 157 -1.22 4.79 0.01
C CYS A 157 0.11 5.08 -0.70
N GLY A 158 1.10 4.19 -0.55
CA GLY A 158 2.39 4.32 -1.23
C GLY A 158 2.25 4.21 -2.75
N VAL A 159 1.45 3.27 -3.24
CA VAL A 159 1.20 3.07 -4.68
C VAL A 159 0.55 4.31 -5.31
N GLU A 160 -0.47 4.86 -4.65
CA GLU A 160 -1.16 6.07 -5.13
C GLU A 160 -0.25 7.30 -5.12
N MET A 161 0.58 7.46 -4.09
CA MET A 161 1.61 8.52 -4.07
C MET A 161 2.59 8.37 -5.23
N ALA A 162 3.01 7.15 -5.57
CA ALA A 162 3.85 6.88 -6.73
C ALA A 162 3.13 7.26 -8.03
N GLY A 163 1.86 6.89 -8.19
CA GLY A 163 1.03 7.19 -9.35
C GLY A 163 0.92 8.69 -9.63
N ILE A 164 0.64 9.50 -8.61
CA ILE A 164 0.58 10.97 -8.74
C ILE A 164 1.95 11.52 -9.13
N THR A 165 3.02 10.96 -8.56
CA THR A 165 4.39 11.41 -8.83
C THR A 165 4.78 11.13 -10.28
N VAL A 166 4.38 9.99 -10.84
CA VAL A 166 4.56 9.65 -12.27
C VAL A 166 3.82 10.64 -13.15
N SER A 167 2.56 10.92 -12.83
CA SER A 167 1.70 11.79 -13.63
C SER A 167 2.22 13.23 -13.74
N ARG A 168 2.92 13.73 -12.73
CA ARG A 168 3.50 15.09 -12.70
C ARG A 168 4.99 15.15 -13.06
N GLY A 169 5.67 14.01 -13.10
CA GLY A 169 7.09 13.93 -13.46
C GLY A 169 7.36 13.97 -14.98
N ILE A 170 6.29 13.90 -15.77
CA ILE A 170 6.29 13.99 -17.23
C ILE A 170 5.93 15.40 -17.66
#